data_16640fa5836d03fb59554d4f22507bde
#
_entry.id   16640fa5836d03fb59554d4f22507bde
#
_cell.length_a   1.000
_cell.length_b   1.000
_cell.length_c   1.000
_cell.angle_alpha   90.00
_cell.angle_beta   90.00
_cell.angle_gamma   90.00
#
_symmetry.space_group_name_H-M   'P 1'
#
loop_
_entity.id
_entity.type
_entity.pdbx_description
1 polymer ?
#
loop_
_entity_poly.entity_id
_entity_poly.type
_entity_poly.pdbx_seq_one_letter_code
_entity_poly.pdbx_strand_id
1 'polypeptide(L)'
;MYHPVEISMLNFFQSVFSFLFYFFDLMDIIDGLSQKDKWEEFLSYRQSSRRMSKEEIRLWREFIDSKRFLVTASEIKEESYMPPLPHKMEINKTGSTKKRIVYSYPDDLCRILKFICYAMYRYDGYFSANCYAFRPDLSARDALPLIYKAVRGSQVYSLKADISDYFNSIDTAKLLSRLSFLKKDDQRLYTLFEKMLTADKAIDSAGNTVEMKRGAMAGIPVAPFFANVYLTETDRFFEDKDLLYMRYSDDILICAGSREKLENAKEALFERLEADGLKLNMSKLNTYGPGDPIEYLGFAISEDCIDISTMTMTKLKDKMRRKAHALRRWCTGRKLPPERGAKGFITAMNHKLYVHSEDDTFSWSRWFFPNITTDKSLKELDAYMQQYVRWCVSGRHYKGNYRISYEDMKKWGYKSLVHEYYRGAGKS
;
A
#
# COMPACT_ATOMS: atom_id res chain seq x y z
N MET A 1 7.24 28.14 -16.93
CA MET A 1 6.44 28.01 -18.18
C MET A 1 6.40 26.55 -18.55
N TYR A 2 5.28 25.87 -18.29
CA TYR A 2 5.09 24.46 -18.71
C TYR A 2 4.80 24.41 -20.19
N HIS A 3 5.45 23.51 -20.90
CA HIS A 3 5.29 23.33 -22.35
C HIS A 3 3.86 22.83 -22.66
N PRO A 4 3.12 23.39 -23.62
CA PRO A 4 1.72 23.03 -23.96
C PRO A 4 1.53 21.56 -24.38
N VAL A 5 2.59 20.88 -24.80
CA VAL A 5 2.55 19.48 -25.28
C VAL A 5 2.38 18.46 -24.14
N GLU A 6 2.93 18.72 -22.93
CA GLU A 6 2.78 17.81 -21.79
C GLU A 6 1.38 17.85 -21.18
N ILE A 7 0.74 19.02 -21.16
CA ILE A 7 -0.65 19.18 -20.70
C ILE A 7 -1.63 18.49 -21.66
N SER A 8 -1.34 18.52 -22.97
CA SER A 8 -2.15 17.86 -24.00
C SER A 8 -2.07 16.32 -23.90
N MET A 9 -0.90 15.76 -23.59
CA MET A 9 -0.75 14.30 -23.38
C MET A 9 -1.44 13.82 -22.09
N LEU A 10 -1.29 14.55 -20.97
CA LEU A 10 -1.97 14.22 -19.72
C LEU A 10 -3.51 14.25 -19.88
N ASN A 11 -4.04 15.29 -20.55
CA ASN A 11 -5.46 15.41 -20.84
C ASN A 11 -5.95 14.36 -21.86
N PHE A 12 -5.12 13.98 -22.82
CA PHE A 12 -5.43 12.90 -23.75
C PHE A 12 -5.47 11.54 -23.01
N PHE A 13 -4.50 11.24 -22.14
CA PHE A 13 -4.50 10.02 -21.33
C PHE A 13 -5.67 10.00 -20.33
N GLN A 14 -6.00 11.13 -19.68
CA GLN A 14 -7.19 11.22 -18.81
C GLN A 14 -8.50 11.05 -19.60
N SER A 15 -8.60 11.60 -20.81
CA SER A 15 -9.79 11.46 -21.65
C SER A 15 -9.93 10.02 -22.21
N VAL A 16 -8.82 9.36 -22.57
CA VAL A 16 -8.81 7.96 -23.02
C VAL A 16 -9.12 7.03 -21.84
N PHE A 17 -8.60 7.32 -20.63
CA PHE A 17 -8.95 6.58 -19.42
C PHE A 17 -10.43 6.74 -19.06
N SER A 18 -10.97 7.96 -19.10
CA SER A 18 -12.39 8.22 -18.87
C SER A 18 -13.28 7.51 -19.91
N PHE A 19 -12.83 7.43 -21.16
CA PHE A 19 -13.56 6.77 -22.25
C PHE A 19 -13.52 5.24 -22.11
N LEU A 20 -12.40 4.66 -21.66
CA LEU A 20 -12.27 3.22 -21.38
C LEU A 20 -13.13 2.79 -20.18
N PHE A 21 -13.24 3.61 -19.14
CA PHE A 21 -14.17 3.37 -18.03
C PHE A 21 -15.63 3.40 -18.47
N TYR A 22 -15.99 4.27 -19.39
CA TYR A 22 -17.38 4.38 -19.89
C TYR A 22 -17.86 3.11 -20.63
N PHE A 23 -16.94 2.34 -21.26
CA PHE A 23 -17.27 1.07 -21.91
C PHE A 23 -17.45 -0.10 -20.94
N PHE A 24 -16.83 -0.05 -19.74
CA PHE A 24 -17.10 -1.03 -18.69
C PHE A 24 -18.45 -0.79 -18.00
N ASP A 25 -19.01 0.42 -18.10
CA ASP A 25 -20.28 0.80 -17.43
C ASP A 25 -21.53 0.10 -18.02
N LEU A 26 -21.43 -0.46 -19.21
CA LEU A 26 -22.56 -1.08 -19.91
C LEU A 26 -22.60 -2.61 -19.83
N MET A 27 -21.58 -3.24 -19.25
CA MET A 27 -21.48 -4.71 -19.21
C MET A 27 -21.28 -5.21 -17.78
N ASP A 28 -21.94 -6.30 -17.44
CA ASP A 28 -21.71 -7.01 -16.19
C ASP A 28 -20.26 -7.47 -16.09
N ILE A 29 -19.67 -7.38 -14.89
CA ILE A 29 -18.26 -7.71 -14.66
C ILE A 29 -17.97 -9.17 -15.03
N ILE A 30 -18.92 -10.07 -14.72
CA ILE A 30 -18.76 -11.51 -15.01
C ILE A 30 -18.82 -11.79 -16.52
N ASP A 31 -19.62 -11.05 -17.28
CA ASP A 31 -19.62 -11.20 -18.75
C ASP A 31 -18.30 -10.74 -19.37
N GLY A 32 -17.67 -9.71 -18.81
CA GLY A 32 -16.33 -9.26 -19.21
C GLY A 32 -15.23 -10.31 -19.00
N LEU A 33 -15.37 -11.20 -18.02
CA LEU A 33 -14.42 -12.30 -17.80
C LEU A 33 -14.27 -13.23 -18.99
N SER A 34 -15.30 -13.41 -19.81
CA SER A 34 -15.28 -14.31 -20.98
C SER A 34 -14.68 -13.66 -22.22
N GLN A 35 -14.34 -12.36 -22.18
CA GLN A 35 -13.90 -11.58 -23.35
C GLN A 35 -12.39 -11.36 -23.33
N LYS A 36 -11.69 -11.89 -24.34
CA LYS A 36 -10.23 -11.77 -24.45
C LYS A 36 -9.76 -10.32 -24.53
N ASP A 37 -10.47 -9.47 -25.25
CA ASP A 37 -10.16 -8.04 -25.40
C ASP A 37 -10.14 -7.31 -24.04
N LYS A 38 -11.06 -7.65 -23.14
CA LYS A 38 -11.07 -7.08 -21.77
C LYS A 38 -9.86 -7.51 -20.94
N TRP A 39 -9.34 -8.71 -21.13
CA TRP A 39 -8.09 -9.14 -20.53
C TRP A 39 -6.88 -8.41 -21.11
N GLU A 40 -6.86 -8.12 -22.40
CA GLU A 40 -5.80 -7.32 -23.03
C GLU A 40 -5.83 -5.86 -22.52
N GLU A 41 -7.02 -5.26 -22.37
CA GLU A 41 -7.18 -3.95 -21.73
C GLU A 41 -6.63 -3.95 -20.31
N PHE A 42 -7.00 -4.94 -19.51
CA PHE A 42 -6.50 -5.09 -18.15
C PHE A 42 -4.97 -5.26 -18.08
N LEU A 43 -4.39 -6.08 -18.97
CA LEU A 43 -2.92 -6.23 -19.02
C LEU A 43 -2.25 -4.92 -19.41
N SER A 44 -2.80 -4.18 -20.36
CA SER A 44 -2.30 -2.85 -20.76
C SER A 44 -2.36 -1.86 -19.61
N TYR A 45 -3.47 -1.82 -18.86
CA TYR A 45 -3.59 -1.03 -17.63
C TYR A 45 -2.51 -1.40 -16.61
N ARG A 46 -2.28 -2.69 -16.35
CA ARG A 46 -1.25 -3.14 -15.41
C ARG A 46 0.16 -2.71 -15.83
N GLN A 47 0.45 -2.72 -17.13
CA GLN A 47 1.74 -2.29 -17.66
C GLN A 47 1.95 -0.77 -17.58
N SER A 48 0.88 0.02 -17.71
CA SER A 48 0.94 1.48 -17.55
C SER A 48 1.02 1.91 -16.09
N SER A 49 0.29 1.22 -15.19
CA SER A 49 0.21 1.59 -13.78
C SER A 49 1.46 1.21 -12.98
N ARG A 50 2.20 0.19 -13.42
CA ARG A 50 3.44 -0.28 -12.75
C ARG A 50 4.41 -0.94 -13.73
N ARG A 51 5.69 -0.94 -13.36
CA ARG A 51 6.69 -1.69 -14.11
C ARG A 51 6.50 -3.19 -13.86
N MET A 52 6.24 -3.96 -14.91
CA MET A 52 6.16 -5.41 -14.88
C MET A 52 7.47 -6.03 -15.40
N SER A 53 7.89 -7.17 -14.87
CA SER A 53 8.99 -7.93 -15.43
C SER A 53 8.62 -8.57 -16.77
N LYS A 54 9.61 -8.89 -17.59
CA LYS A 54 9.37 -9.63 -18.84
C LYS A 54 8.72 -10.99 -18.58
N GLU A 55 9.13 -11.66 -17.51
CA GLU A 55 8.58 -12.96 -17.10
C GLU A 55 7.14 -12.84 -16.64
N GLU A 56 6.81 -11.82 -15.84
CA GLU A 56 5.43 -11.58 -15.42
C GLU A 56 4.52 -11.30 -16.64
N ILE A 57 4.97 -10.47 -17.58
CA ILE A 57 4.23 -10.20 -18.82
C ILE A 57 4.03 -11.49 -19.62
N ARG A 58 5.06 -12.34 -19.73
CA ARG A 58 4.98 -13.63 -20.41
C ARG A 58 3.91 -14.54 -19.79
N LEU A 59 3.91 -14.67 -18.48
CA LEU A 59 2.92 -15.49 -17.74
C LEU A 59 1.48 -14.98 -17.88
N TRP A 60 1.29 -13.64 -17.93
CA TRP A 60 -0.03 -13.06 -18.21
C TRP A 60 -0.48 -13.34 -19.64
N ARG A 61 0.40 -13.16 -20.64
CA ARG A 61 0.07 -13.46 -22.03
C ARG A 61 -0.26 -14.93 -22.22
N GLU A 62 0.54 -15.83 -21.67
CA GLU A 62 0.27 -17.27 -21.70
C GLU A 62 -1.12 -17.61 -21.13
N PHE A 63 -1.50 -17.01 -20.00
CA PHE A 63 -2.81 -17.19 -19.38
C PHE A 63 -3.95 -16.68 -20.28
N ILE A 64 -3.78 -15.50 -20.90
CA ILE A 64 -4.78 -14.89 -21.79
C ILE A 64 -4.89 -15.66 -23.09
N ASP A 65 -3.78 -15.98 -23.74
CA ASP A 65 -3.76 -16.64 -25.05
C ASP A 65 -4.25 -18.09 -24.98
N SER A 66 -3.93 -18.80 -23.90
CA SER A 66 -4.45 -20.15 -23.64
C SER A 66 -5.91 -20.15 -23.15
N LYS A 67 -6.52 -18.97 -22.95
CA LYS A 67 -7.92 -18.79 -22.52
C LYS A 67 -8.27 -19.57 -21.23
N ARG A 68 -7.31 -19.78 -20.33
CA ARG A 68 -7.52 -20.53 -19.08
C ARG A 68 -8.63 -19.93 -18.19
N PHE A 69 -8.97 -18.67 -18.37
CA PHE A 69 -10.05 -18.01 -17.67
C PHE A 69 -11.45 -18.49 -18.10
N LEU A 70 -11.63 -19.06 -19.31
CA LEU A 70 -12.97 -19.34 -19.87
C LEU A 70 -13.77 -20.35 -19.07
N VAL A 71 -13.14 -21.43 -18.61
CA VAL A 71 -13.85 -22.48 -17.83
C VAL A 71 -14.40 -21.85 -16.55
N THR A 72 -13.55 -21.21 -15.75
CA THR A 72 -13.97 -20.55 -14.51
C THR A 72 -14.97 -19.43 -14.76
N ALA A 73 -14.82 -18.66 -15.85
CA ALA A 73 -15.77 -17.60 -16.22
C ALA A 73 -17.17 -18.18 -16.55
N SER A 74 -17.22 -19.30 -17.28
CA SER A 74 -18.49 -19.99 -17.58
C SER A 74 -19.16 -20.51 -16.30
N GLU A 75 -18.40 -21.20 -15.44
CA GLU A 75 -18.91 -21.72 -14.18
C GLU A 75 -19.41 -20.60 -13.25
N ILE A 76 -18.71 -19.45 -13.18
CA ILE A 76 -19.18 -18.28 -12.41
C ILE A 76 -20.47 -17.73 -13.02
N LYS A 77 -20.53 -17.62 -14.35
CA LYS A 77 -21.70 -17.13 -15.08
C LYS A 77 -22.93 -18.01 -14.85
N GLU A 78 -22.74 -19.31 -14.75
CA GLU A 78 -23.79 -20.30 -14.46
C GLU A 78 -24.06 -20.48 -12.95
N GLU A 79 -23.37 -19.71 -12.10
CA GLU A 79 -23.40 -19.80 -10.64
C GLU A 79 -23.01 -21.19 -10.07
N SER A 80 -22.44 -22.05 -10.91
CA SER A 80 -21.99 -23.40 -10.56
C SER A 80 -20.58 -23.42 -9.94
N TYR A 81 -19.79 -22.34 -10.11
CA TYR A 81 -18.43 -22.26 -9.61
C TYR A 81 -18.35 -22.40 -8.09
N MET A 82 -17.48 -23.30 -7.65
CA MET A 82 -17.14 -23.48 -6.23
C MET A 82 -15.68 -23.07 -6.03
N PRO A 83 -15.40 -21.93 -5.37
CA PRO A 83 -14.03 -21.53 -5.08
C PRO A 83 -13.28 -22.62 -4.31
N PRO A 84 -12.02 -22.93 -4.65
CA PRO A 84 -11.21 -23.85 -3.86
C PRO A 84 -10.96 -23.27 -2.47
N LEU A 85 -10.56 -24.10 -1.52
CA LEU A 85 -10.16 -23.63 -0.19
C LEU A 85 -8.94 -22.69 -0.31
N PRO A 86 -8.95 -21.53 0.34
CA PRO A 86 -7.80 -20.63 0.35
C PRO A 86 -6.62 -21.22 1.11
N HIS A 87 -5.40 -20.95 0.68
CA HIS A 87 -4.19 -21.27 1.43
C HIS A 87 -3.94 -20.21 2.49
N LYS A 88 -3.85 -20.66 3.75
CA LYS A 88 -3.56 -19.84 4.92
C LYS A 88 -2.07 -19.85 5.20
N MET A 89 -1.47 -18.66 5.26
CA MET A 89 -0.04 -18.48 5.55
C MET A 89 0.14 -17.51 6.71
N GLU A 90 1.18 -17.75 7.51
CA GLU A 90 1.62 -16.83 8.55
C GLU A 90 2.89 -16.11 8.10
N ILE A 91 2.82 -14.81 7.97
CA ILE A 91 3.98 -13.97 7.61
C ILE A 91 4.43 -13.13 8.81
N ASN A 92 5.73 -12.95 8.98
CA ASN A 92 6.27 -12.13 10.07
C ASN A 92 5.99 -10.64 9.79
N LYS A 93 5.40 -9.94 10.76
CA LYS A 93 5.34 -8.47 10.71
C LYS A 93 6.77 -7.90 10.78
N THR A 94 7.11 -7.05 9.83
CA THR A 94 8.44 -6.41 9.79
C THR A 94 8.73 -5.65 11.08
N GLY A 95 9.77 -6.05 11.82
CA GLY A 95 10.19 -5.40 13.07
C GLY A 95 9.41 -5.82 14.31
N SER A 96 8.68 -6.93 14.26
CA SER A 96 7.92 -7.49 15.39
C SER A 96 8.04 -9.01 15.41
N THR A 97 7.84 -9.61 16.58
CA THR A 97 7.66 -11.07 16.74
C THR A 97 6.23 -11.51 16.39
N LYS A 98 5.31 -10.56 16.19
CA LYS A 98 3.91 -10.86 15.83
C LYS A 98 3.82 -11.33 14.39
N LYS A 99 3.01 -12.34 14.16
CA LYS A 99 2.67 -12.87 12.84
C LYS A 99 1.40 -12.21 12.30
N ARG A 100 1.28 -12.13 10.98
CA ARG A 100 0.07 -11.73 10.26
C ARG A 100 -0.44 -12.95 9.50
N ILE A 101 -1.71 -13.25 9.61
CA ILE A 101 -2.37 -14.25 8.78
C ILE A 101 -2.73 -13.62 7.45
N VAL A 102 -2.36 -14.29 6.36
CA VAL A 102 -2.75 -13.93 4.99
C VAL A 102 -3.26 -15.17 4.26
N TYR A 103 -4.09 -14.93 3.26
CA TYR A 103 -4.70 -15.96 2.45
C TYR A 103 -4.31 -15.78 0.98
N SER A 104 -4.25 -16.87 0.24
CA SER A 104 -4.08 -16.86 -1.21
C SER A 104 -4.91 -17.95 -1.85
N TYR A 105 -5.23 -17.77 -3.12
CA TYR A 105 -5.83 -18.78 -3.97
C TYR A 105 -4.82 -19.30 -5.00
N PRO A 106 -5.11 -20.38 -5.72
CA PRO A 106 -4.32 -20.80 -6.88
C PRO A 106 -4.15 -19.67 -7.90
N ASP A 107 -3.04 -19.69 -8.64
CA ASP A 107 -2.61 -18.59 -9.50
C ASP A 107 -3.69 -18.12 -10.49
N ASP A 108 -4.40 -19.04 -11.13
CA ASP A 108 -5.41 -18.70 -12.13
C ASP A 108 -6.60 -17.98 -11.48
N LEU A 109 -7.07 -18.44 -10.31
CA LEU A 109 -8.11 -17.72 -9.58
C LEU A 109 -7.58 -16.35 -9.08
N CYS A 110 -6.34 -16.27 -8.64
CA CYS A 110 -5.74 -14.98 -8.28
C CYS A 110 -5.69 -14.02 -9.47
N ARG A 111 -5.47 -14.51 -10.71
CA ARG A 111 -5.54 -13.68 -11.93
C ARG A 111 -6.93 -13.19 -12.19
N ILE A 112 -7.93 -14.08 -12.07
CA ILE A 112 -9.35 -13.74 -12.25
C ILE A 112 -9.77 -12.69 -11.20
N LEU A 113 -9.43 -12.88 -9.93
CA LEU A 113 -9.73 -11.91 -8.87
C LEU A 113 -9.02 -10.56 -9.07
N LYS A 114 -7.82 -10.53 -9.67
CA LYS A 114 -7.15 -9.28 -10.04
C LYS A 114 -7.88 -8.54 -11.17
N PHE A 115 -8.42 -9.28 -12.15
CA PHE A 115 -9.26 -8.70 -13.18
C PHE A 115 -10.57 -8.15 -12.59
N ILE A 116 -11.24 -8.94 -11.75
CA ILE A 116 -12.47 -8.50 -11.06
C ILE A 116 -12.18 -7.24 -10.25
N CYS A 117 -11.09 -7.20 -9.48
CA CYS A 117 -10.68 -6.02 -8.70
C CYS A 117 -10.49 -4.77 -9.59
N TYR A 118 -9.91 -4.92 -10.78
CA TYR A 118 -9.80 -3.85 -11.76
C TYR A 118 -11.16 -3.40 -12.28
N ALA A 119 -12.02 -4.35 -12.67
CA ALA A 119 -13.36 -4.04 -13.16
C ALA A 119 -14.24 -3.37 -12.10
N MET A 120 -14.02 -3.68 -10.80
CA MET A 120 -14.70 -3.04 -9.67
C MET A 120 -14.30 -1.59 -9.43
N TYR A 121 -13.31 -1.04 -10.11
CA TYR A 121 -13.02 0.41 -10.05
C TYR A 121 -14.20 1.26 -10.53
N ARG A 122 -15.16 0.71 -11.29
CA ARG A 122 -16.44 1.37 -11.61
C ARG A 122 -17.23 1.80 -10.37
N TYR A 123 -17.01 1.12 -9.24
CA TYR A 123 -17.66 1.43 -7.97
C TYR A 123 -16.87 2.44 -7.12
N ASP A 124 -15.86 3.11 -7.70
CA ASP A 124 -15.03 4.06 -6.95
C ASP A 124 -15.86 5.19 -6.34
N GLY A 125 -16.88 5.66 -7.05
CA GLY A 125 -17.85 6.66 -6.57
C GLY A 125 -18.75 6.20 -5.41
N TYR A 126 -18.75 4.90 -5.08
CA TYR A 126 -19.44 4.38 -3.91
C TYR A 126 -18.72 4.75 -2.61
N PHE A 127 -17.41 4.94 -2.65
CA PHE A 127 -16.60 5.24 -1.48
C PHE A 127 -16.63 6.73 -1.15
N SER A 128 -16.47 7.03 0.15
CA SER A 128 -16.25 8.39 0.61
C SER A 128 -15.03 9.04 -0.04
N ALA A 129 -15.11 10.34 -0.32
CA ALA A 129 -13.96 11.14 -0.77
C ALA A 129 -12.81 11.13 0.25
N ASN A 130 -13.10 10.83 1.52
CA ASN A 130 -12.14 10.77 2.62
C ASN A 130 -11.44 9.41 2.78
N CYS A 131 -11.77 8.43 1.92
CA CYS A 131 -11.09 7.14 1.82
C CYS A 131 -10.02 7.19 0.71
N TYR A 132 -8.74 7.12 1.07
CA TYR A 132 -7.60 7.32 0.15
C TYR A 132 -6.87 6.04 -0.24
N ALA A 133 -7.15 4.91 0.40
CA ALA A 133 -6.47 3.65 0.11
C ALA A 133 -7.19 2.81 -0.93
N PHE A 134 -6.41 2.09 -1.75
CA PHE A 134 -6.90 1.07 -2.69
C PHE A 134 -7.87 1.59 -3.75
N ARG A 135 -7.73 2.84 -4.13
CA ARG A 135 -8.53 3.51 -5.16
C ARG A 135 -7.68 3.79 -6.41
N PRO A 136 -8.28 3.87 -7.61
CA PRO A 136 -7.51 4.09 -8.84
C PRO A 136 -6.84 5.47 -8.89
N ASP A 137 -7.56 6.52 -8.46
CA ASP A 137 -7.16 7.91 -8.65
C ASP A 137 -6.83 8.65 -7.35
N LEU A 138 -6.94 7.99 -6.19
CA LEU A 138 -6.62 8.56 -4.88
C LEU A 138 -5.49 7.80 -4.19
N SER A 139 -4.65 8.55 -3.50
CA SER A 139 -3.48 8.04 -2.81
C SER A 139 -3.09 8.89 -1.60
N ALA A 140 -2.03 8.54 -0.92
CA ALA A 140 -1.44 9.38 0.12
C ALA A 140 -1.04 10.77 -0.38
N ARG A 141 -0.71 10.91 -1.69
CA ARG A 141 -0.36 12.21 -2.29
C ARG A 141 -1.50 13.21 -2.24
N ASP A 142 -2.74 12.72 -2.27
CA ASP A 142 -3.93 13.55 -2.25
C ASP A 142 -4.32 13.92 -0.81
N ALA A 143 -4.06 13.02 0.14
CA ALA A 143 -4.35 13.23 1.56
C ALA A 143 -3.37 14.20 2.24
N LEU A 144 -2.05 14.04 2.01
CA LEU A 144 -1.02 14.79 2.73
C LEU A 144 -1.08 16.33 2.55
N PRO A 145 -1.32 16.86 1.33
CA PRO A 145 -1.47 18.31 1.15
C PRO A 145 -2.66 18.91 1.91
N LEU A 146 -3.75 18.15 2.08
CA LEU A 146 -4.93 18.61 2.82
C LEU A 146 -4.62 18.70 4.31
N ILE A 147 -3.90 17.72 4.86
CA ILE A 147 -3.44 17.75 6.26
C ILE A 147 -2.50 18.95 6.46
N TYR A 148 -1.53 19.13 5.55
CA TYR A 148 -0.57 20.22 5.61
C TYR A 148 -1.26 21.60 5.56
N LYS A 149 -2.26 21.75 4.69
CA LYS A 149 -3.08 22.96 4.61
C LYS A 149 -3.86 23.20 5.91
N ALA A 150 -4.41 22.16 6.54
CA ALA A 150 -5.16 22.29 7.78
C ALA A 150 -4.26 22.71 8.95
N VAL A 151 -3.02 22.21 9.01
CA VAL A 151 -2.07 22.50 10.10
C VAL A 151 -1.47 23.92 9.97
N ARG A 152 -1.28 24.41 8.73
CA ARG A 152 -0.67 25.73 8.50
C ARG A 152 -1.55 26.88 8.99
N GLY A 153 -1.04 27.66 9.93
CA GLY A 153 -1.68 28.87 10.42
C GLY A 153 -2.96 28.66 11.21
N SER A 154 -3.21 27.44 11.71
CA SER A 154 -4.41 27.08 12.46
C SER A 154 -4.04 26.29 13.73
N GLN A 155 -4.81 26.53 14.81
CA GLN A 155 -4.71 25.68 15.99
C GLN A 155 -5.47 24.38 15.72
N VAL A 156 -4.76 23.30 15.41
CA VAL A 156 -5.34 21.99 15.07
C VAL A 156 -5.03 20.98 16.16
N TYR A 157 -6.05 20.32 16.65
CA TYR A 157 -5.97 19.13 17.49
C TYR A 157 -6.18 17.91 16.62
N SER A 158 -5.38 16.87 16.74
CA SER A 158 -5.48 15.70 15.86
C SER A 158 -5.48 14.40 16.63
N LEU A 159 -6.23 13.43 16.10
CA LEU A 159 -6.28 12.04 16.56
C LEU A 159 -5.83 11.13 15.42
N LYS A 160 -4.80 10.33 15.67
CA LYS A 160 -4.43 9.21 14.80
C LYS A 160 -4.83 7.91 15.47
N ALA A 161 -5.55 7.06 14.74
CA ALA A 161 -6.03 5.77 15.19
C ALA A 161 -5.69 4.67 14.16
N ASP A 162 -5.48 3.44 14.63
CA ASP A 162 -5.18 2.25 13.81
C ASP A 162 -6.13 1.13 14.25
N ILE A 163 -6.78 0.45 13.31
CA ILE A 163 -7.70 -0.65 13.61
C ILE A 163 -6.90 -1.94 13.79
N SER A 164 -7.14 -2.62 14.90
CA SER A 164 -6.45 -3.88 15.23
C SER A 164 -6.89 -5.00 14.28
N ASP A 165 -5.91 -5.62 13.60
CA ASP A 165 -6.10 -6.79 12.72
C ASP A 165 -7.30 -6.64 11.75
N TYR A 166 -7.42 -5.46 11.14
CA TYR A 166 -8.60 -4.97 10.44
C TYR A 166 -9.23 -6.02 9.51
N PHE A 167 -8.48 -6.52 8.52
CA PHE A 167 -9.01 -7.46 7.52
C PHE A 167 -9.55 -8.76 8.13
N ASN A 168 -8.93 -9.25 9.20
CA ASN A 168 -9.34 -10.50 9.85
C ASN A 168 -10.45 -10.26 10.89
N SER A 169 -10.72 -9.00 11.26
CA SER A 169 -11.77 -8.62 12.21
C SER A 169 -13.09 -8.26 11.55
N ILE A 170 -13.12 -8.13 10.22
CA ILE A 170 -14.34 -7.83 9.47
C ILE A 170 -15.38 -8.93 9.68
N ASP A 171 -16.58 -8.55 10.09
CA ASP A 171 -17.74 -9.43 10.17
C ASP A 171 -18.26 -9.72 8.76
N THR A 172 -18.19 -10.96 8.33
CA THR A 172 -18.55 -11.38 6.97
C THR A 172 -20.04 -11.22 6.67
N ALA A 173 -20.92 -11.40 7.66
CA ALA A 173 -22.36 -11.22 7.46
C ALA A 173 -22.71 -9.74 7.23
N LYS A 174 -22.11 -8.83 8.01
CA LYS A 174 -22.24 -7.39 7.80
C LYS A 174 -21.63 -6.96 6.46
N LEU A 175 -20.47 -7.51 6.10
CA LEU A 175 -19.83 -7.22 4.82
C LEU A 175 -20.74 -7.63 3.66
N LEU A 176 -21.31 -8.84 3.69
CA LEU A 176 -22.25 -9.32 2.66
C LEU A 176 -23.50 -8.44 2.57
N SER A 177 -24.02 -8.00 3.71
CA SER A 177 -25.13 -7.02 3.72
C SER A 177 -24.74 -5.71 3.02
N ARG A 178 -23.53 -5.17 3.29
CA ARG A 178 -23.02 -3.94 2.67
C ARG A 178 -22.67 -4.12 1.19
N LEU A 179 -22.35 -5.33 0.74
CA LEU A 179 -22.13 -5.68 -0.66
C LEU A 179 -23.43 -5.89 -1.45
N SER A 180 -24.60 -5.80 -0.80
CA SER A 180 -25.92 -6.09 -1.43
C SER A 180 -26.23 -5.22 -2.65
N PHE A 181 -25.60 -4.04 -2.80
CA PHE A 181 -25.73 -3.23 -4.01
C PHE A 181 -25.26 -3.97 -5.28
N LEU A 182 -24.28 -4.87 -5.16
CA LEU A 182 -23.81 -5.69 -6.28
C LEU A 182 -24.89 -6.63 -6.83
N LYS A 183 -25.88 -7.03 -6.02
CA LYS A 183 -26.98 -7.88 -6.48
C LYS A 183 -27.80 -7.26 -7.61
N LYS A 184 -27.88 -5.93 -7.61
CA LYS A 184 -28.63 -5.18 -8.64
C LYS A 184 -27.85 -5.08 -9.94
N ASP A 185 -26.51 -4.98 -9.84
CA ASP A 185 -25.64 -4.73 -10.97
C ASP A 185 -25.13 -6.04 -11.58
N ASP A 186 -24.66 -6.98 -10.75
CA ASP A 186 -24.21 -8.32 -11.19
C ASP A 186 -24.42 -9.33 -10.05
N GLN A 187 -25.55 -10.03 -10.04
CA GLN A 187 -25.91 -11.04 -9.04
C GLN A 187 -24.84 -12.15 -8.95
N ARG A 188 -24.23 -12.53 -10.08
CA ARG A 188 -23.23 -13.60 -10.16
C ARG A 188 -21.95 -13.22 -9.45
N LEU A 189 -21.56 -11.95 -9.54
CA LEU A 189 -20.42 -11.40 -8.79
C LEU A 189 -20.69 -11.45 -7.27
N TYR A 190 -21.90 -11.07 -6.86
CA TYR A 190 -22.29 -11.18 -5.46
C TYR A 190 -22.23 -12.63 -4.99
N THR A 191 -22.80 -13.57 -5.76
CA THR A 191 -22.80 -15.01 -5.43
C THR A 191 -21.36 -15.56 -5.31
N LEU A 192 -20.45 -15.14 -6.18
CA LEU A 192 -19.02 -15.50 -6.06
C LEU A 192 -18.43 -15.01 -4.72
N PHE A 193 -18.64 -13.75 -4.37
CA PHE A 193 -18.14 -13.20 -3.12
C PHE A 193 -18.78 -13.83 -1.88
N GLU A 194 -20.07 -14.12 -1.93
CA GLU A 194 -20.78 -14.83 -0.86
C GLU A 194 -20.16 -16.20 -0.63
N LYS A 195 -19.95 -17.01 -1.66
CA LYS A 195 -19.28 -18.32 -1.55
C LYS A 195 -17.87 -18.22 -1.00
N MET A 196 -17.10 -17.19 -1.40
CA MET A 196 -15.75 -16.97 -0.87
C MET A 196 -15.76 -16.54 0.61
N LEU A 197 -16.64 -15.61 0.99
CA LEU A 197 -16.69 -15.03 2.34
C LEU A 197 -17.37 -15.94 3.38
N THR A 198 -18.19 -16.88 2.94
CA THR A 198 -18.85 -17.88 3.82
C THR A 198 -18.02 -19.16 4.00
N ALA A 199 -16.91 -19.30 3.27
CA ALA A 199 -16.00 -20.43 3.47
C ALA A 199 -15.46 -20.42 4.92
N ASP A 200 -15.55 -21.57 5.59
CA ASP A 200 -15.15 -21.78 7.00
C ASP A 200 -13.82 -22.54 7.13
N LYS A 201 -13.22 -22.98 6.03
CA LYS A 201 -12.01 -23.78 5.97
C LYS A 201 -10.94 -23.18 5.08
N ALA A 202 -9.69 -23.48 5.41
CA ALA A 202 -8.51 -23.12 4.64
C ALA A 202 -7.49 -24.27 4.67
N ILE A 203 -6.51 -24.25 3.77
CA ILE A 203 -5.38 -25.17 3.75
C ILE A 203 -4.19 -24.46 4.40
N ASP A 204 -3.59 -25.08 5.43
CA ASP A 204 -2.39 -24.52 6.07
C ASP A 204 -1.10 -24.82 5.27
N SER A 205 0.04 -24.31 5.75
CA SER A 205 1.34 -24.51 5.10
C SER A 205 1.84 -25.98 5.09
N ALA A 206 1.22 -26.84 5.88
CA ALA A 206 1.50 -28.27 5.90
C ALA A 206 0.55 -29.09 5.01
N GLY A 207 -0.42 -28.44 4.37
CA GLY A 207 -1.41 -29.07 3.51
C GLY A 207 -2.64 -29.60 4.26
N ASN A 208 -2.79 -29.29 5.55
CA ASN A 208 -3.94 -29.72 6.33
C ASN A 208 -5.11 -28.75 6.18
N THR A 209 -6.33 -29.30 6.19
CA THR A 209 -7.54 -28.48 6.30
C THR A 209 -7.70 -27.97 7.72
N VAL A 210 -7.79 -26.66 7.89
CA VAL A 210 -7.95 -25.98 9.17
C VAL A 210 -9.13 -25.04 9.15
N GLU A 211 -9.72 -24.78 10.30
CA GLU A 211 -10.76 -23.76 10.40
C GLU A 211 -10.21 -22.37 10.07
N MET A 212 -10.99 -21.63 9.31
CA MET A 212 -10.69 -20.26 8.93
C MET A 212 -11.43 -19.29 9.87
N LYS A 213 -10.69 -18.36 10.48
CA LYS A 213 -11.33 -17.23 11.15
C LYS A 213 -12.07 -16.39 10.11
N ARG A 214 -13.25 -15.89 10.49
CA ARG A 214 -14.02 -14.94 9.67
C ARG A 214 -13.17 -13.68 9.39
N GLY A 215 -13.42 -13.05 8.28
CA GLY A 215 -12.72 -11.84 7.84
C GLY A 215 -12.72 -11.69 6.32
N ALA A 216 -12.20 -10.57 5.83
CA ALA A 216 -12.09 -10.27 4.40
C ALA A 216 -10.92 -10.99 3.71
N MET A 217 -10.33 -12.02 4.32
CA MET A 217 -9.21 -12.80 3.77
C MET A 217 -8.04 -11.92 3.30
N ALA A 218 -7.34 -11.30 4.27
CA ALA A 218 -6.15 -10.49 3.97
C ALA A 218 -5.20 -11.19 3.00
N GLY A 219 -4.83 -10.53 1.91
CA GLY A 219 -3.90 -11.06 0.89
C GLY A 219 -4.55 -11.47 -0.43
N ILE A 220 -5.85 -11.75 -0.48
CA ILE A 220 -6.52 -11.96 -1.77
C ILE A 220 -6.73 -10.63 -2.50
N PRO A 221 -6.76 -10.62 -3.86
CA PRO A 221 -6.82 -9.38 -4.63
C PRO A 221 -8.03 -8.48 -4.35
N VAL A 222 -9.17 -9.03 -3.98
CA VAL A 222 -10.41 -8.27 -3.73
C VAL A 222 -10.58 -7.82 -2.27
N ALA A 223 -9.74 -8.29 -1.33
CA ALA A 223 -9.84 -7.93 0.08
C ALA A 223 -9.75 -6.40 0.33
N PRO A 224 -8.93 -5.62 -0.40
CA PRO A 224 -8.91 -4.16 -0.26
C PRO A 224 -10.26 -3.49 -0.58
N PHE A 225 -10.97 -3.98 -1.59
CA PHE A 225 -12.32 -3.50 -1.91
C PHE A 225 -13.30 -3.81 -0.78
N PHE A 226 -13.29 -5.03 -0.26
CA PHE A 226 -14.12 -5.42 0.88
C PHE A 226 -13.86 -4.55 2.11
N ALA A 227 -12.59 -4.28 2.39
CA ALA A 227 -12.22 -3.39 3.49
C ALA A 227 -12.75 -1.96 3.29
N ASN A 228 -12.70 -1.41 2.08
CA ASN A 228 -13.27 -0.09 1.81
C ASN A 228 -14.79 -0.09 1.94
N VAL A 229 -15.50 -1.07 1.38
CA VAL A 229 -16.96 -1.20 1.52
C VAL A 229 -17.36 -1.27 2.99
N TYR A 230 -16.60 -2.03 3.81
CA TYR A 230 -16.95 -2.23 5.21
C TYR A 230 -16.98 -0.94 6.04
N LEU A 231 -16.11 0.02 5.77
CA LEU A 231 -16.05 1.28 6.52
C LEU A 231 -16.68 2.49 5.80
N THR A 232 -17.27 2.28 4.63
CA THR A 232 -17.88 3.40 3.86
C THR A 232 -18.92 4.19 4.66
N GLU A 233 -19.76 3.53 5.47
CA GLU A 233 -20.75 4.21 6.31
C GLU A 233 -20.10 5.05 7.42
N THR A 234 -19.02 4.56 8.00
CA THR A 234 -18.23 5.31 8.98
C THR A 234 -17.53 6.50 8.32
N ASP A 235 -16.93 6.32 7.14
CA ASP A 235 -16.30 7.42 6.41
C ASP A 235 -17.31 8.52 6.06
N ARG A 236 -18.49 8.15 5.54
CA ARG A 236 -19.58 9.07 5.19
C ARG A 236 -20.12 9.85 6.40
N PHE A 237 -20.17 9.21 7.57
CA PHE A 237 -20.59 9.91 8.78
C PHE A 237 -19.71 11.12 9.11
N PHE A 238 -18.41 11.06 8.74
CA PHE A 238 -17.48 12.16 8.99
C PHE A 238 -17.39 13.17 7.83
N GLU A 239 -18.00 12.93 6.66
CA GLU A 239 -17.96 13.87 5.53
C GLU A 239 -18.60 15.22 5.85
N ASP A 240 -19.75 15.21 6.53
CA ASP A 240 -20.55 16.42 6.82
C ASP A 240 -20.17 17.07 8.17
N LYS A 241 -19.06 16.64 8.79
CA LYS A 241 -18.61 17.22 10.05
C LYS A 241 -17.62 18.36 9.80
N ASP A 242 -17.69 19.37 10.66
CA ASP A 242 -16.72 20.49 10.66
C ASP A 242 -15.37 20.03 11.24
N LEU A 243 -14.73 19.10 10.51
CA LEU A 243 -13.42 18.52 10.82
C LEU A 243 -12.80 17.89 9.56
N LEU A 244 -11.50 17.64 9.58
CA LEU A 244 -10.82 16.89 8.54
C LEU A 244 -10.74 15.43 8.98
N TYR A 245 -11.44 14.55 8.28
CA TYR A 245 -11.35 13.09 8.44
C TYR A 245 -10.66 12.48 7.25
N MET A 246 -9.75 11.55 7.48
CA MET A 246 -9.03 10.81 6.43
C MET A 246 -8.81 9.37 6.85
N ARG A 247 -9.05 8.45 5.93
CA ARG A 247 -8.74 7.04 6.14
C ARG A 247 -7.86 6.47 5.03
N TYR A 248 -6.81 5.79 5.43
CA TYR A 248 -5.97 5.01 4.54
C TYR A 248 -5.90 3.56 5.04
N SER A 249 -6.80 2.70 4.54
CA SER A 249 -6.99 1.32 5.01
C SER A 249 -7.43 1.28 6.49
N ASP A 250 -6.58 0.81 7.39
CA ASP A 250 -6.73 0.75 8.85
C ASP A 250 -6.23 1.99 9.60
N ASP A 251 -5.46 2.87 8.93
CA ASP A 251 -4.95 4.12 9.48
C ASP A 251 -6.00 5.25 9.32
N ILE A 252 -6.51 5.79 10.42
CA ILE A 252 -7.47 6.91 10.46
C ILE A 252 -6.80 8.13 11.06
N LEU A 253 -7.02 9.30 10.45
CA LEU A 253 -6.64 10.60 10.98
C LEU A 253 -7.86 11.51 11.05
N ILE A 254 -8.06 12.15 12.21
CA ILE A 254 -9.07 13.20 12.43
C ILE A 254 -8.35 14.46 12.88
N CYS A 255 -8.65 15.62 12.26
CA CYS A 255 -8.16 16.93 12.68
C CYS A 255 -9.35 17.84 12.94
N ALA A 256 -9.32 18.56 14.09
CA ALA A 256 -10.39 19.45 14.52
C ALA A 256 -9.82 20.78 15.04
N GLY A 257 -10.59 21.86 14.89
CA GLY A 257 -10.20 23.19 15.34
C GLY A 257 -10.28 23.41 16.86
N SER A 258 -10.84 22.46 17.64
CA SER A 258 -10.84 22.50 19.09
C SER A 258 -10.70 21.11 19.69
N ARG A 259 -10.21 21.07 20.94
CA ARG A 259 -10.08 19.82 21.70
C ARG A 259 -11.45 19.15 21.93
N GLU A 260 -12.47 19.92 22.21
CA GLU A 260 -13.84 19.43 22.42
C GLU A 260 -14.38 18.72 21.16
N LYS A 261 -14.25 19.35 19.98
CA LYS A 261 -14.64 18.74 18.70
C LYS A 261 -13.88 17.45 18.44
N LEU A 262 -12.57 17.39 18.78
CA LEU A 262 -11.78 16.20 18.62
C LEU A 262 -12.23 15.05 19.54
N GLU A 263 -12.50 15.31 20.83
CA GLU A 263 -13.00 14.29 21.76
C GLU A 263 -14.38 13.76 21.33
N ASN A 264 -15.30 14.64 20.92
CA ASN A 264 -16.60 14.21 20.38
C ASN A 264 -16.44 13.33 19.13
N ALA A 265 -15.52 13.68 18.22
CA ALA A 265 -15.24 12.88 17.04
C ALA A 265 -14.59 11.52 17.38
N LYS A 266 -13.75 11.49 18.40
CA LYS A 266 -13.13 10.27 18.90
C LYS A 266 -14.18 9.32 19.52
N GLU A 267 -15.08 9.81 20.35
CA GLU A 267 -16.18 9.03 20.91
C GLU A 267 -17.05 8.44 19.80
N ALA A 268 -17.47 9.26 18.84
CA ALA A 268 -18.26 8.80 17.70
C ALA A 268 -17.52 7.74 16.86
N LEU A 269 -16.20 7.88 16.68
CA LEU A 269 -15.40 6.87 15.98
C LEU A 269 -15.38 5.54 16.75
N PHE A 270 -15.21 5.58 18.07
CA PHE A 270 -15.17 4.39 18.92
C PHE A 270 -16.51 3.64 18.87
N GLU A 271 -17.62 4.34 19.06
CA GLU A 271 -18.97 3.77 18.99
C GLU A 271 -19.25 3.09 17.65
N ARG A 272 -18.87 3.74 16.54
CA ARG A 272 -19.09 3.18 15.20
C ARG A 272 -18.25 1.95 14.95
N LEU A 273 -16.96 1.97 15.30
CA LEU A 273 -16.09 0.82 15.14
C LEU A 273 -16.54 -0.34 16.02
N GLU A 274 -16.97 -0.09 17.26
CA GLU A 274 -17.51 -1.10 18.15
C GLU A 274 -18.82 -1.70 17.59
N ALA A 275 -19.72 -0.86 17.10
CA ALA A 275 -20.94 -1.30 16.42
C ALA A 275 -20.63 -2.19 15.20
N ASP A 276 -19.51 -1.95 14.51
CA ASP A 276 -19.01 -2.78 13.42
C ASP A 276 -18.20 -4.01 13.88
N GLY A 277 -18.04 -4.21 15.20
CA GLY A 277 -17.27 -5.33 15.75
C GLY A 277 -15.75 -5.15 15.61
N LEU A 278 -15.29 -3.93 15.30
CA LEU A 278 -13.89 -3.58 15.15
C LEU A 278 -13.31 -3.01 16.44
N LYS A 279 -11.99 -3.15 16.62
CA LYS A 279 -11.29 -2.65 17.80
C LYS A 279 -10.12 -1.78 17.39
N LEU A 280 -9.96 -0.64 18.05
CA LEU A 280 -8.78 0.20 17.89
C LEU A 280 -7.56 -0.42 18.58
N ASN A 281 -6.41 -0.16 18.00
CA ASN A 281 -5.12 -0.48 18.59
C ASN A 281 -4.70 0.64 19.55
N MET A 282 -5.06 0.51 20.82
CA MET A 282 -4.81 1.53 21.83
C MET A 282 -3.32 1.89 21.99
N SER A 283 -2.40 0.97 21.66
CA SER A 283 -0.95 1.25 21.69
C SER A 283 -0.47 2.14 20.55
N LYS A 284 -1.31 2.37 19.54
CA LYS A 284 -1.03 3.23 18.38
C LYS A 284 -2.00 4.42 18.29
N LEU A 285 -2.86 4.59 19.28
CA LEU A 285 -3.71 5.76 19.38
C LEU A 285 -2.85 6.94 19.85
N ASN A 286 -2.75 7.97 19.01
CA ASN A 286 -1.98 9.17 19.30
C ASN A 286 -2.84 10.41 19.14
N THR A 287 -2.70 11.35 20.07
CA THR A 287 -3.30 12.68 19.97
C THR A 287 -2.18 13.71 19.85
N TYR A 288 -2.42 14.73 19.05
CA TYR A 288 -1.48 15.83 18.81
C TYR A 288 -2.18 17.16 19.15
N GLY A 289 -1.49 18.04 19.86
CA GLY A 289 -1.93 19.39 20.12
C GLY A 289 -1.48 20.37 19.03
N PRO A 290 -1.91 21.64 19.11
CA PRO A 290 -1.43 22.67 18.21
C PRO A 290 0.11 22.81 18.25
N GLY A 291 0.74 22.84 17.08
CA GLY A 291 2.19 22.90 16.91
C GLY A 291 2.92 21.56 16.98
N ASP A 292 2.27 20.49 17.43
CA ASP A 292 2.86 19.15 17.40
C ASP A 292 2.93 18.62 15.96
N PRO A 293 4.06 18.01 15.52
CA PRO A 293 4.12 17.35 14.22
C PRO A 293 3.19 16.13 14.18
N ILE A 294 2.26 16.08 13.21
CA ILE A 294 1.35 14.96 13.02
C ILE A 294 2.08 13.83 12.28
N GLU A 295 2.19 12.65 12.89
CA GLU A 295 2.75 11.47 12.21
C GLU A 295 1.64 10.67 11.52
N TYR A 296 1.59 10.70 10.18
CA TYR A 296 0.62 9.96 9.37
C TYR A 296 1.27 9.30 8.16
N LEU A 297 0.95 8.04 7.86
CA LEU A 297 1.46 7.25 6.72
C LEU A 297 2.99 7.23 6.58
N GLY A 298 3.71 7.40 7.69
CA GLY A 298 5.17 7.45 7.71
C GLY A 298 5.77 8.82 7.48
N PHE A 299 4.94 9.86 7.37
CA PHE A 299 5.34 11.26 7.28
C PHE A 299 5.17 11.96 8.64
N ALA A 300 5.93 13.03 8.85
CA ALA A 300 5.75 14.01 9.90
C ALA A 300 5.32 15.33 9.24
N ILE A 301 4.15 15.82 9.59
CA ILE A 301 3.54 17.01 9.00
C ILE A 301 3.50 18.08 10.07
N SER A 302 4.21 19.18 9.84
CA SER A 302 4.25 20.37 10.71
C SER A 302 3.78 21.60 9.93
N GLU A 303 3.68 22.75 10.60
CA GLU A 303 3.35 24.03 9.96
C GLU A 303 4.36 24.39 8.85
N ASP A 304 5.64 24.03 9.01
CA ASP A 304 6.71 24.43 8.10
C ASP A 304 6.88 23.47 6.93
N CYS A 305 6.70 22.15 7.15
CA CYS A 305 7.05 21.16 6.14
C CYS A 305 6.37 19.80 6.35
N ILE A 306 6.40 19.01 5.28
CA ILE A 306 6.16 17.56 5.30
C ILE A 306 7.54 16.89 5.20
N ASP A 307 7.89 16.07 6.17
CA ASP A 307 9.14 15.29 6.21
C ASP A 307 8.83 13.82 6.55
N ILE A 308 9.86 13.01 6.63
CA ILE A 308 9.75 11.59 7.00
C ILE A 308 9.63 11.47 8.52
N SER A 309 8.69 10.67 9.02
CA SER A 309 8.47 10.51 10.45
C SER A 309 9.67 9.87 11.17
N THR A 310 9.88 10.24 12.44
CA THR A 310 10.94 9.69 13.28
C THR A 310 10.90 8.17 13.37
N MET A 311 9.69 7.60 13.47
CA MET A 311 9.51 6.14 13.48
C MET A 311 9.95 5.49 12.16
N THR A 312 9.65 6.08 11.03
CA THR A 312 10.07 5.60 9.70
C THR A 312 11.59 5.67 9.55
N MET A 313 12.19 6.79 9.98
CA MET A 313 13.63 6.98 10.00
C MET A 313 14.33 5.90 10.83
N THR A 314 13.86 5.67 12.04
CA THR A 314 14.40 4.65 12.96
C THR A 314 14.31 3.25 12.35
N LYS A 315 13.16 2.88 11.80
CA LYS A 315 12.97 1.57 11.13
C LYS A 315 13.93 1.37 9.96
N LEU A 316 14.17 2.41 9.15
CA LEU A 316 15.09 2.34 8.02
C LEU A 316 16.54 2.23 8.49
N LYS A 317 16.96 3.04 9.48
CA LYS A 317 18.29 2.97 10.10
C LYS A 317 18.57 1.60 10.72
N ASP A 318 17.60 1.00 11.39
CA ASP A 318 17.72 -0.35 11.94
C ASP A 318 17.88 -1.43 10.83
N LYS A 319 17.19 -1.27 9.71
CA LYS A 319 17.40 -2.16 8.54
C LYS A 319 18.79 -2.01 7.95
N MET A 320 19.29 -0.78 7.80
CA MET A 320 20.65 -0.48 7.36
C MET A 320 21.67 -1.14 8.28
N ARG A 321 21.55 -0.93 9.60
CA ARG A 321 22.42 -1.51 10.62
C ARG A 321 22.45 -3.04 10.52
N ARG A 322 21.29 -3.70 10.57
CA ARG A 322 21.20 -5.17 10.50
C ARG A 322 21.83 -5.72 9.21
N LYS A 323 21.57 -5.07 8.07
CA LYS A 323 22.14 -5.51 6.78
C LYS A 323 23.66 -5.37 6.74
N ALA A 324 24.19 -4.25 7.22
CA ALA A 324 25.63 -4.02 7.33
C ALA A 324 26.31 -5.09 8.20
N HIS A 325 25.76 -5.35 9.40
CA HIS A 325 26.28 -6.40 10.29
C HIS A 325 26.25 -7.80 9.66
N ALA A 326 25.17 -8.13 8.97
CA ALA A 326 25.05 -9.44 8.30
C ALA A 326 26.10 -9.61 7.19
N LEU A 327 26.29 -8.58 6.35
CA LEU A 327 27.27 -8.63 5.26
C LEU A 327 28.70 -8.65 5.76
N ARG A 328 29.00 -7.92 6.85
CA ARG A 328 30.32 -7.99 7.46
C ARG A 328 30.61 -9.38 8.01
N ARG A 329 29.69 -9.99 8.80
CA ARG A 329 29.85 -11.37 9.27
C ARG A 329 30.05 -12.35 8.12
N TRP A 330 29.30 -12.19 7.03
CA TRP A 330 29.46 -13.01 5.83
C TRP A 330 30.85 -12.89 5.21
N CYS A 331 31.41 -11.67 5.09
CA CYS A 331 32.75 -11.43 4.59
C CYS A 331 33.82 -12.06 5.51
N THR A 332 33.71 -11.85 6.82
CA THR A 332 34.63 -12.39 7.81
C THR A 332 34.63 -13.92 7.81
N GLY A 333 33.45 -14.55 7.83
CA GLY A 333 33.31 -16.01 7.84
C GLY A 333 33.83 -16.68 6.56
N ARG A 334 33.86 -15.98 5.43
CA ARG A 334 34.36 -16.46 4.16
C ARG A 334 35.75 -15.93 3.79
N LYS A 335 36.40 -15.18 4.68
CA LYS A 335 37.71 -14.53 4.47
C LYS A 335 37.74 -13.67 3.20
N LEU A 336 36.64 -12.96 2.91
CA LEU A 336 36.50 -12.08 1.74
C LEU A 336 37.00 -10.68 2.08
N PRO A 337 37.47 -9.89 1.08
CA PRO A 337 37.80 -8.48 1.27
C PRO A 337 36.66 -7.69 1.87
N PRO A 338 36.89 -6.86 2.89
CA PRO A 338 35.84 -6.07 3.57
C PRO A 338 35.06 -5.16 2.64
N GLU A 339 35.70 -4.64 1.59
CA GLU A 339 35.08 -3.81 0.54
C GLU A 339 33.94 -4.54 -0.18
N ARG A 340 34.00 -5.88 -0.28
CA ARG A 340 32.93 -6.68 -0.85
C ARG A 340 31.65 -6.60 -0.01
N GLY A 341 31.80 -6.52 1.32
CA GLY A 341 30.68 -6.27 2.23
C GLY A 341 30.07 -4.88 2.06
N ALA A 342 30.91 -3.85 1.89
CA ALA A 342 30.46 -2.49 1.65
C ALA A 342 29.71 -2.35 0.31
N LYS A 343 30.25 -2.94 -0.79
CA LYS A 343 29.59 -2.98 -2.09
C LYS A 343 28.25 -3.73 -2.02
N GLY A 344 28.22 -4.89 -1.36
CA GLY A 344 26.99 -5.65 -1.13
C GLY A 344 25.95 -4.87 -0.31
N PHE A 345 26.40 -4.08 0.66
CA PHE A 345 25.51 -3.19 1.43
C PHE A 345 24.92 -2.08 0.57
N ILE A 346 25.75 -1.40 -0.24
CA ILE A 346 25.31 -0.36 -1.18
C ILE A 346 24.27 -0.94 -2.16
N THR A 347 24.57 -2.08 -2.79
CA THR A 347 23.64 -2.77 -3.73
C THR A 347 22.31 -3.09 -3.05
N ALA A 348 22.34 -3.64 -1.83
CA ALA A 348 21.13 -3.98 -1.10
C ALA A 348 20.29 -2.75 -0.70
N MET A 349 20.96 -1.64 -0.36
CA MET A 349 20.25 -0.39 -0.03
C MET A 349 19.71 0.29 -1.28
N ASN A 350 20.48 0.35 -2.37
CA ASN A 350 19.98 0.86 -3.65
C ASN A 350 18.75 0.09 -4.13
N HIS A 351 18.78 -1.24 -4.02
CA HIS A 351 17.62 -2.07 -4.36
C HIS A 351 16.41 -1.69 -3.51
N LYS A 352 16.56 -1.62 -2.18
CA LYS A 352 15.47 -1.28 -1.27
C LYS A 352 14.91 0.13 -1.48
N LEU A 353 15.78 1.10 -1.76
CA LEU A 353 15.40 2.51 -1.84
C LEU A 353 14.84 2.89 -3.21
N TYR A 354 15.38 2.32 -4.30
CA TYR A 354 15.13 2.82 -5.65
C TYR A 354 14.59 1.77 -6.63
N VAL A 355 14.77 0.47 -6.34
CA VAL A 355 14.30 -0.58 -7.25
C VAL A 355 12.90 -1.04 -6.85
N HIS A 356 12.06 -1.22 -7.84
CA HIS A 356 10.75 -1.88 -7.66
C HIS A 356 10.98 -3.39 -7.67
N SER A 357 10.49 -4.11 -6.67
CA SER A 357 10.32 -5.55 -6.78
C SER A 357 9.19 -5.84 -7.79
N GLU A 358 9.29 -6.96 -8.45
CA GLU A 358 8.34 -7.35 -9.51
C GLU A 358 6.90 -7.43 -9.01
N ASP A 359 6.72 -7.72 -7.71
CA ASP A 359 5.42 -7.84 -7.04
C ASP A 359 5.00 -6.60 -6.26
N ASP A 360 5.86 -5.57 -6.14
CA ASP A 360 5.61 -4.44 -5.26
C ASP A 360 5.67 -3.12 -6.03
N THR A 361 4.53 -2.45 -6.13
CA THR A 361 4.41 -1.08 -6.66
C THR A 361 5.10 -0.06 -5.77
N PHE A 362 5.51 -0.49 -4.57
CA PHE A 362 6.10 0.35 -3.53
C PHE A 362 7.62 0.32 -3.57
N SER A 363 8.24 1.39 -4.07
CA SER A 363 9.62 1.70 -3.68
C SER A 363 9.62 2.83 -2.66
N TRP A 364 10.60 2.79 -1.75
CA TRP A 364 10.71 3.77 -0.69
C TRP A 364 10.79 5.21 -1.25
N SER A 365 11.59 5.45 -2.27
CA SER A 365 11.71 6.77 -2.92
C SER A 365 10.42 7.21 -3.61
N ARG A 366 9.68 6.31 -4.28
CA ARG A 366 8.40 6.63 -4.90
C ARG A 366 7.33 7.06 -3.90
N TRP A 367 7.38 6.48 -2.69
CA TRP A 367 6.44 6.85 -1.64
C TRP A 367 6.78 8.19 -1.01
N PHE A 368 8.06 8.40 -0.66
CA PHE A 368 8.46 9.57 0.11
C PHE A 368 8.81 10.79 -0.74
N PHE A 369 9.61 10.65 -1.80
CA PHE A 369 10.14 11.79 -2.55
C PHE A 369 9.09 12.76 -3.11
N PRO A 370 7.96 12.30 -3.70
CA PRO A 370 6.96 13.22 -4.22
C PRO A 370 6.19 13.99 -3.14
N ASN A 371 6.23 13.50 -1.90
CA ASN A 371 5.37 13.97 -0.82
C ASN A 371 6.09 14.81 0.23
N ILE A 372 7.43 14.74 0.33
CA ILE A 372 8.20 15.57 1.25
C ILE A 372 8.51 16.93 0.65
N THR A 373 8.54 17.95 1.50
CA THR A 373 8.86 19.33 1.10
C THR A 373 10.23 19.81 1.58
N THR A 374 10.97 18.95 2.28
CA THR A 374 12.31 19.20 2.82
C THR A 374 13.22 17.98 2.62
N ASP A 375 14.52 18.22 2.57
CA ASP A 375 15.55 17.19 2.43
C ASP A 375 16.23 16.85 3.78
N LYS A 376 15.74 17.39 4.90
CA LYS A 376 16.38 17.25 6.23
C LYS A 376 16.58 15.78 6.62
N SER A 377 15.50 14.99 6.57
CA SER A 377 15.57 13.55 6.88
C SER A 377 16.42 12.78 5.87
N LEU A 378 16.45 13.20 4.59
CA LEU A 378 17.29 12.56 3.57
C LEU A 378 18.78 12.78 3.84
N LYS A 379 19.18 13.98 4.25
CA LYS A 379 20.56 14.29 4.67
C LYS A 379 21.02 13.42 5.83
N GLU A 380 20.14 13.25 6.84
CA GLU A 380 20.41 12.42 7.99
C GLU A 380 20.56 10.93 7.60
N LEU A 381 19.70 10.43 6.74
CA LEU A 381 19.77 9.05 6.23
C LEU A 381 21.01 8.82 5.36
N ASP A 382 21.39 9.78 4.52
CA ASP A 382 22.61 9.71 3.71
C ASP A 382 23.85 9.65 4.61
N ALA A 383 23.92 10.51 5.61
CA ALA A 383 25.03 10.49 6.58
C ALA A 383 25.13 9.15 7.31
N TYR A 384 24.00 8.61 7.76
CA TYR A 384 23.92 7.32 8.44
C TYR A 384 24.33 6.16 7.49
N MET A 385 23.85 6.16 6.28
CA MET A 385 24.19 5.13 5.26
C MET A 385 25.68 5.16 4.96
N GLN A 386 26.30 6.34 4.75
CA GLN A 386 27.74 6.49 4.53
C GLN A 386 28.56 5.99 5.72
N GLN A 387 28.13 6.24 6.95
CA GLN A 387 28.78 5.69 8.15
C GLN A 387 28.79 4.16 8.11
N TYR A 388 27.69 3.52 7.72
CA TYR A 388 27.61 2.06 7.66
C TYR A 388 28.35 1.45 6.45
N VAL A 389 28.47 2.17 5.34
CA VAL A 389 29.39 1.78 4.25
C VAL A 389 30.82 1.68 4.78
N ARG A 390 31.28 2.72 5.50
CA ARG A 390 32.62 2.75 6.12
C ARG A 390 32.76 1.67 7.19
N TRP A 391 31.73 1.48 8.01
CA TRP A 391 31.69 0.45 9.04
C TRP A 391 31.81 -0.97 8.46
N CYS A 392 31.21 -1.26 7.33
CA CYS A 392 31.34 -2.56 6.66
C CYS A 392 32.81 -2.91 6.38
N VAL A 393 33.65 -1.92 6.10
CA VAL A 393 35.08 -2.11 5.85
C VAL A 393 35.88 -2.26 7.15
N SER A 394 35.69 -1.34 8.11
CA SER A 394 36.53 -1.26 9.31
C SER A 394 36.03 -2.10 10.50
N GLY A 395 34.69 -2.30 10.60
CA GLY A 395 34.03 -2.90 11.77
C GLY A 395 33.99 -2.03 13.01
N ARG A 396 34.39 -0.78 12.90
CA ARG A 396 34.46 0.18 14.02
C ARG A 396 33.92 1.54 13.61
N HIS A 397 33.38 2.28 14.54
CA HIS A 397 33.06 3.69 14.37
C HIS A 397 34.22 4.52 14.90
N TYR A 398 35.07 5.05 14.02
CA TYR A 398 36.23 5.88 14.40
C TYR A 398 36.63 6.83 13.25
N LYS A 399 37.38 7.89 13.58
CA LYS A 399 37.78 8.92 12.60
C LYS A 399 38.54 8.37 11.37
N GLY A 400 39.36 7.33 11.54
CA GLY A 400 40.07 6.70 10.42
C GLY A 400 39.17 6.11 9.32
N ASN A 401 37.87 5.98 9.55
CA ASN A 401 36.90 5.55 8.54
C ASN A 401 36.78 6.55 7.39
N TYR A 402 37.08 7.84 7.61
CA TYR A 402 37.00 8.87 6.57
C TYR A 402 38.04 8.71 5.45
N ARG A 403 39.05 7.81 5.60
CA ARG A 403 39.93 7.39 4.49
C ARG A 403 39.14 6.81 3.29
N ILE A 404 37.92 6.26 3.54
CA ILE A 404 37.00 5.88 2.48
C ILE A 404 36.22 7.14 2.10
N SER A 405 36.62 7.71 0.98
CA SER A 405 36.05 8.96 0.47
C SER A 405 34.64 8.74 -0.11
N TYR A 406 33.93 9.84 -0.32
CA TYR A 406 32.65 9.81 -1.02
C TYR A 406 32.79 9.32 -2.46
N GLU A 407 33.90 9.67 -3.12
CA GLU A 407 34.21 9.21 -4.48
C GLU A 407 34.44 7.70 -4.56
N ASP A 408 35.07 7.10 -3.54
CA ASP A 408 35.19 5.64 -3.46
C ASP A 408 33.82 4.97 -3.34
N MET A 409 32.92 5.54 -2.54
CA MET A 409 31.55 5.03 -2.42
C MET A 409 30.78 5.14 -3.73
N LYS A 410 30.92 6.24 -4.48
CA LYS A 410 30.34 6.40 -5.82
C LYS A 410 30.84 5.34 -6.79
N LYS A 411 32.17 5.06 -6.80
CA LYS A 411 32.75 3.97 -7.60
C LYS A 411 32.18 2.60 -7.24
N TRP A 412 31.74 2.43 -5.98
CA TRP A 412 31.05 1.21 -5.52
C TRP A 412 29.55 1.21 -5.80
N GLY A 413 29.02 2.26 -6.46
CA GLY A 413 27.62 2.39 -6.86
C GLY A 413 26.72 3.06 -5.83
N TYR A 414 27.28 3.77 -4.83
CA TYR A 414 26.49 4.54 -3.87
C TYR A 414 25.67 5.62 -4.56
N LYS A 415 24.39 5.70 -4.24
CA LYS A 415 23.46 6.74 -4.67
C LYS A 415 22.99 7.52 -3.44
N SER A 416 23.21 8.83 -3.44
CA SER A 416 22.74 9.72 -2.39
C SER A 416 21.23 9.91 -2.48
N LEU A 417 20.51 9.83 -1.35
CA LEU A 417 19.07 10.09 -1.26
C LEU A 417 18.75 11.54 -1.64
N VAL A 418 19.57 12.47 -1.19
CA VAL A 418 19.41 13.90 -1.51
C VAL A 418 19.58 14.15 -3.00
N HIS A 419 20.63 13.57 -3.61
CA HIS A 419 20.86 13.71 -5.05
C HIS A 419 19.72 13.12 -5.90
N GLU A 420 19.29 11.91 -5.56
CA GLU A 420 18.19 11.25 -6.28
C GLU A 420 16.85 11.97 -6.07
N TYR A 421 16.62 12.57 -4.90
CA TYR A 421 15.45 13.39 -4.63
C TYR A 421 15.37 14.60 -5.57
N TYR A 422 16.44 15.40 -5.66
CA TYR A 422 16.46 16.56 -6.54
C TYR A 422 16.45 16.19 -8.02
N ARG A 423 17.11 15.11 -8.41
CA ARG A 423 17.07 14.60 -9.79
C ARG A 423 15.66 14.17 -10.21
N GLY A 424 14.91 13.50 -9.33
CA GLY A 424 13.55 13.04 -9.60
C GLY A 424 12.50 14.15 -9.56
N ALA A 425 12.77 15.24 -8.81
CA ALA A 425 11.87 16.38 -8.69
C ALA A 425 12.01 17.42 -9.81
N GLY A 426 12.94 17.22 -10.77
CA GLY A 426 13.25 18.23 -11.79
C GLY A 426 13.78 19.56 -11.22
N LYS A 427 14.22 19.54 -9.96
CA LYS A 427 14.81 20.68 -9.22
C LYS A 427 16.33 20.51 -9.21
N SER A 428 16.95 20.67 -10.36
CA SER A 428 18.42 20.83 -10.47
C SER A 428 18.81 22.28 -10.43
#